data_eaa1326de2e7559ec745149c22ab763d
#
_entry.id   eaa1326de2e7559ec745149c22ab763d
#
_cell.length_a   1.000
_cell.length_b   1.000
_cell.length_c   1.000
_cell.angle_alpha   90.00
_cell.angle_beta   90.00
_cell.angle_gamma   90.00
#
_symmetry.space_group_name_H-M   'P 1'
#
loop_
_entity.id
_entity.type
_entity.pdbx_description
1 polymer ?
#
loop_
_entity_poly.entity_id
_entity_poly.type
_entity_poly.pdbx_seq_one_letter_code
_entity_poly.pdbx_strand_id
1 'polypeptide(L)'
;LVLGLENYYNAAENWLKDYLGVSYYADEYYYEAHACFSKLQKEMEENPNLLYYLGRCCAKTSWKKEGIEHLEKAIELTIPKDSTMIRLYKGLVDCCKLAQDTPKQIQALRELYKYDKTNHKLLYDIAWNYSYQLKDNKSAERYLQAFLKTRKANARKEEPVSEKGELVLGLENYYNAAENWLKDLQKEKFFKEGIPLESQKQ
;
A
#
# COMPACT_ATOMS: atom_id res chain seq x y z
N LEU A 1 43.46 -18.99 -9.49
CA LEU A 1 42.79 -18.69 -10.78
C LEU A 1 41.45 -19.37 -10.91
N VAL A 2 41.29 -20.63 -10.46
CA VAL A 2 40.00 -21.38 -10.54
C VAL A 2 38.92 -20.76 -9.69
N LEU A 3 39.21 -20.40 -8.42
CA LEU A 3 38.27 -19.76 -7.50
C LEU A 3 37.71 -18.40 -7.99
N GLY A 4 38.53 -17.66 -8.77
CA GLY A 4 38.08 -16.38 -9.34
C GLY A 4 37.07 -16.57 -10.48
N LEU A 5 37.26 -17.57 -11.33
CA LEU A 5 36.33 -17.87 -12.43
C LEU A 5 35.00 -18.37 -11.95
N GLU A 6 34.98 -19.23 -10.92
CA GLU A 6 33.76 -19.75 -10.32
C GLU A 6 32.89 -18.64 -9.74
N ASN A 7 33.50 -17.65 -9.07
CA ASN A 7 32.78 -16.46 -8.57
C ASN A 7 32.15 -15.62 -9.68
N TYR A 8 32.85 -15.48 -10.84
CA TYR A 8 32.30 -14.76 -12.00
C TYR A 8 31.10 -15.52 -12.62
N TYR A 9 31.21 -16.84 -12.74
CA TYR A 9 30.11 -17.65 -13.25
C TYR A 9 28.88 -17.59 -12.34
N ASN A 10 29.06 -17.71 -11.03
CA ASN A 10 27.98 -17.59 -10.05
C ASN A 10 27.34 -16.19 -10.07
N ALA A 11 28.14 -15.13 -10.17
CA ALA A 11 27.62 -13.76 -10.26
C ALA A 11 26.82 -13.55 -11.56
N ALA A 12 27.30 -14.09 -12.70
CA ALA A 12 26.60 -14.00 -13.98
C ALA A 12 25.29 -14.82 -13.98
N GLU A 13 25.28 -16.01 -13.36
CA GLU A 13 24.08 -16.84 -13.20
C GLU A 13 23.03 -16.15 -12.32
N ASN A 14 23.44 -15.52 -11.23
CA ASN A 14 22.55 -14.77 -10.35
C ASN A 14 21.98 -13.54 -11.03
N TRP A 15 22.81 -12.81 -11.78
CA TRP A 15 22.34 -11.69 -12.59
C TRP A 15 21.28 -12.12 -13.63
N LEU A 16 21.51 -13.27 -14.30
CA LEU A 16 20.57 -13.82 -15.27
C LEU A 16 19.25 -14.25 -14.61
N LYS A 17 19.31 -14.87 -13.42
CA LYS A 17 18.13 -15.26 -12.63
C LYS A 17 17.34 -14.03 -12.18
N ASP A 18 18.03 -12.96 -11.75
CA ASP A 18 17.40 -11.70 -11.36
C ASP A 18 16.67 -11.05 -12.55
N TYR A 19 17.36 -10.93 -13.69
CA TYR A 19 16.80 -10.38 -14.92
C TYR A 19 15.59 -11.18 -15.41
N LEU A 20 15.68 -12.52 -15.41
CA LEU A 20 14.59 -13.42 -15.80
C LEU A 20 13.40 -13.30 -14.82
N GLY A 21 13.65 -13.22 -13.52
CA GLY A 21 12.63 -13.01 -12.50
C GLY A 21 11.88 -11.70 -12.70
N VAL A 22 12.60 -10.60 -12.97
CA VAL A 22 12.00 -9.30 -13.26
C VAL A 22 11.19 -9.32 -14.57
N SER A 23 11.66 -10.02 -15.61
CA SER A 23 10.92 -10.18 -16.87
C SER A 23 9.62 -10.94 -16.65
N TYR A 24 9.65 -12.08 -15.98
CA TYR A 24 8.44 -12.82 -15.63
C TYR A 24 7.48 -12.00 -14.79
N TYR A 25 8.00 -11.21 -13.85
CA TYR A 25 7.15 -10.31 -13.05
C TYR A 25 6.47 -9.24 -13.90
N ALA A 26 7.18 -8.65 -14.86
CA ALA A 26 6.65 -7.64 -15.77
C ALA A 26 5.55 -8.20 -16.69
N ASP A 27 5.71 -9.47 -17.11
CA ASP A 27 4.75 -10.19 -17.94
C ASP A 27 3.63 -10.86 -17.13
N GLU A 28 3.54 -10.58 -15.82
CA GLU A 28 2.54 -11.10 -14.89
C GLU A 28 2.60 -12.63 -14.62
N TYR A 29 3.70 -13.30 -15.00
CA TYR A 29 3.97 -14.69 -14.67
C TYR A 29 4.53 -14.82 -13.24
N TYR A 30 3.65 -14.60 -12.24
CA TYR A 30 4.07 -14.42 -10.84
C TYR A 30 4.61 -15.69 -10.20
N TYR A 31 4.17 -16.90 -10.61
CA TYR A 31 4.70 -18.17 -10.10
C TYR A 31 6.13 -18.41 -10.59
N GLU A 32 6.40 -18.15 -11.87
CA GLU A 32 7.71 -18.26 -12.48
C GLU A 32 8.69 -17.23 -11.92
N ALA A 33 8.23 -16.00 -11.79
CA ALA A 33 9.00 -14.93 -11.14
C ALA A 33 9.37 -15.30 -9.71
N HIS A 34 8.42 -15.78 -8.91
CA HIS A 34 8.66 -16.26 -7.55
C HIS A 34 9.70 -17.38 -7.52
N ALA A 35 9.60 -18.37 -8.42
CA ALA A 35 10.56 -19.46 -8.47
C ALA A 35 11.99 -18.99 -8.78
N CYS A 36 12.16 -17.97 -9.65
CA CYS A 36 13.46 -17.35 -9.94
C CYS A 36 14.00 -16.63 -8.71
N PHE A 37 13.19 -15.75 -8.09
CA PHE A 37 13.61 -14.96 -6.93
C PHE A 37 13.87 -15.82 -5.69
N SER A 38 13.12 -16.90 -5.46
CA SER A 38 13.35 -17.83 -4.35
C SER A 38 14.67 -18.58 -4.46
N LYS A 39 15.15 -18.86 -5.67
CA LYS A 39 16.49 -19.41 -5.86
C LYS A 39 17.59 -18.43 -5.49
N LEU A 40 17.41 -17.15 -5.87
CA LEU A 40 18.34 -16.08 -5.52
C LEU A 40 18.35 -15.77 -4.02
N GLN A 41 17.21 -15.89 -3.33
CA GLN A 41 17.11 -15.61 -1.90
C GLN A 41 18.05 -16.47 -1.06
N LYS A 42 18.32 -17.72 -1.48
CA LYS A 42 19.26 -18.61 -0.79
C LYS A 42 20.71 -18.09 -0.80
N GLU A 43 21.04 -17.26 -1.76
CA GLU A 43 22.37 -16.70 -1.97
C GLU A 43 22.47 -15.23 -1.55
N MET A 44 21.32 -14.54 -1.48
CA MET A 44 21.21 -13.09 -1.20
C MET A 44 20.13 -12.79 -0.17
N GLU A 45 20.18 -13.45 1.01
CA GLU A 45 19.11 -13.42 2.02
C GLU A 45 18.69 -12.01 2.48
N GLU A 46 19.62 -11.05 2.48
CA GLU A 46 19.39 -9.69 3.00
C GLU A 46 19.27 -8.61 1.90
N ASN A 47 18.89 -8.97 0.69
CA ASN A 47 18.67 -7.99 -0.37
C ASN A 47 17.24 -7.44 -0.33
N PRO A 48 17.03 -6.16 0.04
CA PRO A 48 15.69 -5.59 0.18
C PRO A 48 14.92 -5.50 -1.15
N ASN A 49 15.61 -5.36 -2.30
CA ASN A 49 14.95 -5.37 -3.60
C ASN A 49 14.43 -6.77 -3.96
N LEU A 50 15.21 -7.81 -3.69
CA LEU A 50 14.79 -9.20 -3.89
C LEU A 50 13.58 -9.55 -3.03
N LEU A 51 13.63 -9.21 -1.74
CA LEU A 51 12.52 -9.38 -0.81
C LEU A 51 11.26 -8.61 -1.25
N TYR A 52 11.43 -7.42 -1.81
CA TYR A 52 10.31 -6.66 -2.39
C TYR A 52 9.63 -7.42 -3.53
N TYR A 53 10.40 -7.95 -4.50
CA TYR A 53 9.83 -8.70 -5.63
C TYR A 53 9.20 -10.00 -5.17
N LEU A 54 9.82 -10.74 -4.24
CA LEU A 54 9.22 -11.93 -3.62
C LEU A 54 7.88 -11.61 -2.97
N GLY A 55 7.83 -10.59 -2.13
CA GLY A 55 6.60 -10.16 -1.48
C GLY A 55 5.50 -9.78 -2.47
N ARG A 56 5.85 -9.11 -3.57
CA ARG A 56 4.91 -8.76 -4.65
C ARG A 56 4.39 -9.98 -5.42
N CYS A 57 5.24 -10.96 -5.70
CA CYS A 57 4.82 -12.21 -6.32
C CYS A 57 3.91 -13.00 -5.38
N CYS A 58 4.26 -13.11 -4.10
CA CYS A 58 3.45 -13.77 -3.09
C CYS A 58 2.06 -13.13 -2.94
N ALA A 59 1.97 -11.81 -3.04
CA ALA A 59 0.69 -11.09 -2.99
C ALA A 59 -0.27 -11.48 -4.12
N LYS A 60 0.27 -11.83 -5.29
CA LYS A 60 -0.51 -12.21 -6.49
C LYS A 60 -0.77 -13.72 -6.59
N THR A 61 -0.17 -14.50 -5.72
CA THR A 61 -0.28 -15.97 -5.67
C THR A 61 -0.99 -16.42 -4.38
N SER A 62 -0.81 -17.69 -3.98
CA SER A 62 -1.39 -18.24 -2.76
C SER A 62 -0.60 -17.95 -1.48
N TRP A 63 0.63 -17.42 -1.57
CA TRP A 63 1.56 -17.23 -0.43
C TRP A 63 1.47 -15.82 0.22
N LYS A 64 0.26 -15.28 0.37
CA LYS A 64 0.03 -13.89 0.80
C LYS A 64 0.63 -13.54 2.16
N LYS A 65 0.63 -14.49 3.12
CA LYS A 65 1.23 -14.29 4.45
C LYS A 65 2.74 -14.14 4.37
N GLU A 66 3.40 -15.04 3.62
CA GLU A 66 4.84 -14.97 3.35
C GLU A 66 5.21 -13.66 2.64
N GLY A 67 4.32 -13.18 1.74
CA GLY A 67 4.49 -11.91 1.07
C GLY A 67 4.52 -10.71 2.03
N ILE A 68 3.73 -10.73 3.09
CA ILE A 68 3.76 -9.72 4.14
C ILE A 68 5.12 -9.75 4.86
N GLU A 69 5.59 -10.94 5.25
CA GLU A 69 6.86 -11.13 5.95
C GLU A 69 8.05 -10.64 5.11
N HIS A 70 8.09 -10.99 3.82
CA HIS A 70 9.12 -10.51 2.90
C HIS A 70 9.14 -8.98 2.79
N LEU A 71 7.96 -8.34 2.69
CA LEU A 71 7.88 -6.88 2.57
C LEU A 71 8.22 -6.18 3.89
N GLU A 72 7.81 -6.72 5.04
CA GLU A 72 8.21 -6.22 6.36
C GLU A 72 9.74 -6.26 6.51
N LYS A 73 10.37 -7.39 6.17
CA LYS A 73 11.84 -7.55 6.21
C LYS A 73 12.54 -6.60 5.23
N ALA A 74 12.00 -6.40 4.02
CA ALA A 74 12.54 -5.44 3.05
C ALA A 74 12.52 -4.01 3.61
N ILE A 75 11.47 -3.63 4.33
CA ILE A 75 11.36 -2.32 4.99
C ILE A 75 12.43 -2.16 6.07
N GLU A 76 12.63 -3.17 6.92
CA GLU A 76 13.63 -3.16 8.00
C GLU A 76 15.05 -3.01 7.47
N LEU A 77 15.37 -3.67 6.35
CA LEU A 77 16.70 -3.65 5.73
C LEU A 77 16.97 -2.39 4.90
N THR A 78 15.96 -1.60 4.62
CA THR A 78 16.10 -0.43 3.74
C THR A 78 16.58 0.80 4.52
N ILE A 79 17.65 1.43 4.06
CA ILE A 79 18.04 2.78 4.52
C ILE A 79 16.94 3.75 4.08
N PRO A 80 16.33 4.53 5.01
CA PRO A 80 15.19 5.36 4.69
C PRO A 80 15.49 6.39 3.58
N LYS A 81 14.90 6.17 2.42
CA LYS A 81 14.78 7.13 1.34
C LYS A 81 13.30 7.19 0.99
N ASP A 82 12.68 8.36 1.05
CA ASP A 82 11.22 8.52 0.93
C ASP A 82 10.62 7.76 -0.25
N SER A 83 11.22 7.87 -1.44
CA SER A 83 10.73 7.18 -2.63
C SER A 83 10.75 5.64 -2.51
N THR A 84 11.78 5.09 -1.87
CA THR A 84 11.90 3.64 -1.63
C THR A 84 10.89 3.19 -0.58
N MET A 85 10.74 3.94 0.52
CA MET A 85 9.77 3.65 1.57
C MET A 85 8.33 3.71 1.04
N ILE A 86 8.00 4.72 0.22
CA ILE A 86 6.69 4.81 -0.43
C ILE A 86 6.42 3.55 -1.27
N ARG A 87 7.39 3.08 -2.07
CA ARG A 87 7.25 1.88 -2.89
C ARG A 87 7.02 0.63 -2.04
N LEU A 88 7.79 0.46 -0.97
CA LEU A 88 7.72 -0.69 -0.07
C LEU A 88 6.37 -0.72 0.66
N TYR A 89 5.96 0.41 1.27
CA TYR A 89 4.68 0.47 1.96
C TYR A 89 3.47 0.33 1.02
N LYS A 90 3.52 0.83 -0.22
CA LYS A 90 2.50 0.53 -1.23
C LYS A 90 2.39 -0.97 -1.49
N GLY A 91 3.54 -1.65 -1.66
CA GLY A 91 3.58 -3.10 -1.81
C GLY A 91 2.97 -3.84 -0.61
N LEU A 92 3.32 -3.41 0.59
CA LEU A 92 2.80 -4.00 1.83
C LEU A 92 1.28 -3.79 1.98
N VAL A 93 0.77 -2.58 1.67
CA VAL A 93 -0.68 -2.29 1.66
C VAL A 93 -1.41 -3.23 0.72
N ASP A 94 -0.91 -3.41 -0.51
CA ASP A 94 -1.53 -4.30 -1.50
C ASP A 94 -1.52 -5.76 -1.02
N CYS A 95 -0.40 -6.22 -0.46
CA CYS A 95 -0.26 -7.57 0.05
C CYS A 95 -1.22 -7.83 1.22
N CYS A 96 -1.27 -6.93 2.21
CA CYS A 96 -2.20 -7.01 3.33
C CYS A 96 -3.67 -7.00 2.88
N LYS A 97 -4.01 -6.17 1.89
CA LYS A 97 -5.36 -6.14 1.29
C LYS A 97 -5.74 -7.49 0.69
N LEU A 98 -4.85 -8.11 -0.09
CA LEU A 98 -5.08 -9.41 -0.72
C LEU A 98 -5.08 -10.57 0.29
N ALA A 99 -4.34 -10.43 1.39
CA ALA A 99 -4.34 -11.36 2.52
C ALA A 99 -5.53 -11.16 3.46
N GLN A 100 -6.32 -10.09 3.28
CA GLN A 100 -7.41 -9.69 4.16
C GLN A 100 -6.95 -9.38 5.61
N ASP A 101 -5.68 -8.99 5.77
CA ASP A 101 -5.13 -8.55 7.06
C ASP A 101 -5.37 -7.05 7.22
N THR A 102 -6.60 -6.69 7.60
CA THR A 102 -7.03 -5.29 7.72
C THR A 102 -6.24 -4.51 8.79
N PRO A 103 -5.93 -5.05 9.98
CA PRO A 103 -5.11 -4.32 10.95
C PRO A 103 -3.73 -3.95 10.42
N LYS A 104 -3.02 -4.88 9.80
CA LYS A 104 -1.72 -4.60 9.17
C LYS A 104 -1.84 -3.65 7.98
N GLN A 105 -2.91 -3.76 7.18
CA GLN A 105 -3.17 -2.83 6.08
C GLN A 105 -3.31 -1.40 6.57
N ILE A 106 -4.07 -1.16 7.65
CA ILE A 106 -4.24 0.17 8.25
C ILE A 106 -2.90 0.69 8.76
N GLN A 107 -2.11 -0.15 9.42
CA GLN A 107 -0.78 0.22 9.89
C GLN A 107 0.12 0.63 8.72
N ALA A 108 0.18 -0.16 7.66
CA ALA A 108 0.95 0.14 6.46
C ALA A 108 0.50 1.43 5.76
N LEU A 109 -0.82 1.70 5.66
CA LEU A 109 -1.36 2.95 5.13
C LEU A 109 -0.95 4.17 5.97
N ARG A 110 -0.94 4.03 7.31
CA ARG A 110 -0.49 5.11 8.21
C ARG A 110 1.00 5.42 8.03
N GLU A 111 1.84 4.39 7.93
CA GLU A 111 3.26 4.56 7.65
C GLU A 111 3.48 5.17 6.27
N LEU A 112 2.78 4.68 5.23
CA LEU A 112 2.82 5.25 3.88
C LEU A 112 2.50 6.75 3.90
N TYR A 113 1.48 7.16 4.65
CA TYR A 113 1.11 8.57 4.75
C TYR A 113 2.17 9.43 5.44
N LYS A 114 3.08 8.87 6.25
CA LYS A 114 4.21 9.63 6.82
C LYS A 114 5.22 10.05 5.75
N TYR A 115 5.43 9.19 4.75
CA TYR A 115 6.37 9.43 3.64
C TYR A 115 5.71 10.16 2.45
N ASP A 116 4.40 9.97 2.23
CA ASP A 116 3.64 10.60 1.14
C ASP A 116 2.48 11.45 1.69
N LYS A 117 2.84 12.59 2.31
CA LYS A 117 1.88 13.53 2.90
C LYS A 117 0.98 14.23 1.87
N THR A 118 1.37 14.19 0.59
CA THR A 118 0.60 14.81 -0.48
C THR A 118 -0.54 13.92 -0.95
N ASN A 119 -0.46 12.63 -0.72
CA ASN A 119 -1.48 11.65 -1.06
C ASN A 119 -2.58 11.59 0.02
N HIS A 120 -3.39 12.63 0.07
CA HIS A 120 -4.46 12.74 1.08
C HIS A 120 -5.51 11.65 0.97
N LYS A 121 -5.67 11.01 -0.20
CA LYS A 121 -6.59 9.87 -0.38
C LYS A 121 -6.30 8.73 0.59
N LEU A 122 -5.06 8.56 1.03
CA LEU A 122 -4.70 7.54 2.03
C LEU A 122 -5.50 7.67 3.33
N LEU A 123 -5.85 8.90 3.74
CA LEU A 123 -6.69 9.14 4.92
C LEU A 123 -8.12 8.60 4.72
N TYR A 124 -8.66 8.78 3.50
CA TYR A 124 -9.96 8.22 3.13
C TYR A 124 -9.91 6.69 3.10
N ASP A 125 -8.86 6.10 2.54
CA ASP A 125 -8.68 4.64 2.49
C ASP A 125 -8.54 4.03 3.90
N ILE A 126 -7.88 4.72 4.83
CA ILE A 126 -7.81 4.32 6.25
C ILE A 126 -9.21 4.35 6.88
N ALA A 127 -9.99 5.43 6.67
CA ALA A 127 -11.34 5.54 7.18
C ALA A 127 -12.24 4.42 6.66
N TRP A 128 -12.10 4.07 5.36
CA TRP A 128 -12.84 2.99 4.73
C TRP A 128 -12.55 1.65 5.43
N ASN A 129 -11.29 1.32 5.67
CA ASN A 129 -10.91 0.08 6.36
C ASN A 129 -11.47 0.03 7.79
N TYR A 130 -11.41 1.13 8.54
CA TYR A 130 -12.00 1.18 9.89
C TYR A 130 -13.49 0.92 9.88
N SER A 131 -14.27 1.61 9.03
CA SER A 131 -15.73 1.49 9.03
C SER A 131 -16.22 0.17 8.44
N TYR A 132 -15.75 -0.19 7.24
CA TYR A 132 -16.30 -1.33 6.51
C TYR A 132 -15.70 -2.67 6.93
N GLN A 133 -14.41 -2.72 7.27
CA GLN A 133 -13.75 -3.98 7.63
C GLN A 133 -13.77 -4.22 9.14
N LEU A 134 -13.44 -3.21 9.95
CA LEU A 134 -13.35 -3.36 11.40
C LEU A 134 -14.63 -2.94 12.15
N LYS A 135 -15.60 -2.32 11.46
CA LYS A 135 -16.84 -1.78 12.06
C LYS A 135 -16.58 -0.73 13.15
N ASP A 136 -15.41 -0.06 13.10
CA ASP A 136 -15.02 1.02 13.99
C ASP A 136 -15.35 2.38 13.37
N ASN A 137 -16.62 2.78 13.46
CA ASN A 137 -17.11 4.04 12.93
C ASN A 137 -16.48 5.27 13.63
N LYS A 138 -16.05 5.12 14.90
CA LYS A 138 -15.41 6.22 15.64
C LYS A 138 -14.04 6.57 15.07
N SER A 139 -13.22 5.57 14.78
CA SER A 139 -11.93 5.79 14.12
C SER A 139 -12.12 6.27 12.68
N ALA A 140 -13.09 5.71 11.95
CA ALA A 140 -13.41 6.16 10.59
C ALA A 140 -13.79 7.65 10.55
N GLU A 141 -14.66 8.11 11.46
CA GLU A 141 -15.03 9.52 11.58
C GLU A 141 -13.82 10.44 11.76
N ARG A 142 -12.87 10.08 12.63
CA ARG A 142 -11.64 10.85 12.85
C ARG A 142 -10.80 11.00 11.57
N TYR A 143 -10.65 9.93 10.80
CA TYR A 143 -9.87 9.95 9.55
C TYR A 143 -10.61 10.68 8.43
N LEU A 144 -11.96 10.60 8.35
CA LEU A 144 -12.76 11.39 7.41
C LEU A 144 -12.64 12.89 7.70
N GLN A 145 -12.72 13.29 8.97
CA GLN A 145 -12.52 14.70 9.37
C GLN A 145 -11.10 15.18 9.03
N ALA A 146 -10.07 14.34 9.27
CA ALA A 146 -8.70 14.66 8.89
C ALA A 146 -8.55 14.81 7.37
N PHE A 147 -9.19 13.95 6.59
CA PHE A 147 -9.22 14.03 5.13
C PHE A 147 -9.89 15.32 4.64
N LEU A 148 -11.08 15.64 5.15
CA LEU A 148 -11.83 16.84 4.76
C LEU A 148 -11.07 18.13 5.07
N LYS A 149 -10.27 18.18 6.14
CA LYS A 149 -9.39 19.33 6.43
C LYS A 149 -8.36 19.59 5.34
N THR A 150 -7.98 18.58 4.55
CA THR A 150 -6.99 18.74 3.46
C THR A 150 -7.58 19.39 2.20
N ARG A 151 -8.92 19.49 2.07
CA ARG A 151 -9.61 20.03 0.88
C ARG A 151 -9.15 21.43 0.50
N LYS A 152 -8.98 22.33 1.48
CA LYS A 152 -8.53 23.71 1.24
C LYS A 152 -7.14 23.80 0.63
N ALA A 153 -6.26 22.84 0.94
CA ALA A 153 -4.90 22.79 0.40
C ALA A 153 -4.87 22.32 -1.07
N ASN A 154 -5.92 21.64 -1.56
CA ASN A 154 -5.97 21.01 -2.88
C ASN A 154 -6.96 21.67 -3.86
N ALA A 155 -7.67 22.74 -3.46
CA ALA A 155 -8.72 23.40 -4.23
C ALA A 155 -8.28 24.01 -5.59
N ARG A 156 -7.02 23.83 -6.01
CA ARG A 156 -6.44 24.39 -7.24
C ARG A 156 -5.78 23.35 -8.16
N LYS A 157 -5.90 22.05 -7.87
CA LYS A 157 -5.29 21.00 -8.72
C LYS A 157 -6.35 20.42 -9.64
N GLU A 158 -6.11 20.55 -10.95
CA GLU A 158 -6.89 19.94 -12.01
C GLU A 158 -6.97 18.42 -11.83
N GLU A 159 -8.09 17.83 -12.24
CA GLU A 159 -8.30 16.38 -12.16
C GLU A 159 -7.28 15.63 -13.01
N PRO A 160 -6.53 14.67 -12.45
CA PRO A 160 -5.59 13.90 -13.23
C PRO A 160 -6.32 12.95 -14.19
N VAL A 161 -6.02 13.07 -15.46
CA VAL A 161 -6.38 12.05 -16.46
C VAL A 161 -5.33 10.95 -16.39
N SER A 162 -5.73 9.68 -16.30
CA SER A 162 -4.77 8.58 -16.35
C SER A 162 -4.11 8.50 -17.72
N GLU A 163 -2.86 8.04 -17.79
CA GLU A 163 -2.14 7.81 -19.06
C GLU A 163 -2.89 6.86 -20.03
N LYS A 164 -3.84 6.08 -19.53
CA LYS A 164 -4.70 5.16 -20.30
C LYS A 164 -6.07 5.74 -20.66
N GLY A 165 -6.33 7.02 -20.39
CA GLY A 165 -7.63 7.66 -20.69
C GLY A 165 -8.80 7.17 -19.83
N GLU A 166 -8.55 6.39 -18.79
CA GLU A 166 -9.55 6.01 -17.80
C GLU A 166 -9.87 7.20 -16.89
N LEU A 167 -11.16 7.42 -16.62
CA LEU A 167 -11.62 8.48 -15.73
C LEU A 167 -11.16 8.15 -14.30
N VAL A 168 -10.05 8.73 -13.88
CA VAL A 168 -9.63 8.67 -12.48
C VAL A 168 -10.58 9.59 -11.72
N LEU A 169 -11.35 9.04 -10.78
CA LEU A 169 -12.18 9.83 -9.88
C LEU A 169 -11.29 10.89 -9.21
N GLY A 170 -11.50 12.15 -9.56
CA GLY A 170 -10.78 13.27 -9.01
C GLY A 170 -10.91 13.31 -7.49
N LEU A 171 -9.95 13.92 -6.82
CA LEU A 171 -9.91 14.01 -5.35
C LEU A 171 -11.18 14.69 -4.79
N GLU A 172 -11.81 15.58 -5.58
CA GLU A 172 -13.05 16.27 -5.23
C GLU A 172 -14.22 15.31 -5.04
N ASN A 173 -14.32 14.25 -5.85
CA ASN A 173 -15.35 13.21 -5.68
C ASN A 173 -15.19 12.46 -4.35
N TYR A 174 -13.95 12.23 -3.92
CA TYR A 174 -13.68 11.63 -2.60
C TYR A 174 -14.06 12.58 -1.45
N TYR A 175 -13.87 13.90 -1.60
CA TYR A 175 -14.29 14.87 -0.58
C TYR A 175 -15.82 14.89 -0.45
N ASN A 176 -16.55 14.91 -1.57
CA ASN A 176 -18.00 14.89 -1.57
C ASN A 176 -18.55 13.56 -0.97
N ALA A 177 -17.93 12.44 -1.33
CA ALA A 177 -18.26 11.13 -0.74
C ALA A 177 -17.99 11.11 0.78
N ALA A 178 -16.86 11.66 1.23
CA ALA A 178 -16.50 11.72 2.64
C ALA A 178 -17.46 12.60 3.45
N GLU A 179 -17.90 13.73 2.91
CA GLU A 179 -18.90 14.60 3.56
C GLU A 179 -20.23 13.88 3.76
N ASN A 180 -20.73 13.21 2.72
CA ASN A 180 -21.99 12.47 2.80
C ASN A 180 -21.86 11.30 3.79
N TRP A 181 -20.78 10.56 3.72
CA TRP A 181 -20.52 9.45 4.63
C TRP A 181 -20.42 9.91 6.09
N LEU A 182 -19.74 11.03 6.36
CA LEU A 182 -19.66 11.59 7.71
C LEU A 182 -21.04 11.98 8.25
N LYS A 183 -21.90 12.58 7.42
CA LYS A 183 -23.30 12.89 7.78
C LYS A 183 -24.09 11.63 8.13
N ASP A 184 -23.90 10.54 7.37
CA ASP A 184 -24.61 9.29 7.63
C ASP A 184 -24.12 8.62 8.93
N LEU A 185 -22.82 8.62 9.22
CA LEU A 185 -22.29 8.15 10.50
C LEU A 185 -22.84 8.96 11.69
N GLN A 186 -22.97 10.28 11.54
CA GLN A 186 -23.54 11.15 12.58
C GLN A 186 -25.04 10.88 12.79
N LYS A 187 -25.81 10.63 11.73
CA LYS A 187 -27.20 10.23 11.83
C LYS A 187 -27.36 8.87 12.54
N GLU A 188 -26.55 7.86 12.17
CA GLU A 188 -26.56 6.57 12.83
C GLU A 188 -26.26 6.70 14.32
N LYS A 189 -25.30 7.55 14.69
CA LYS A 189 -24.94 7.83 16.08
C LYS A 189 -26.12 8.48 16.82
N PHE A 190 -26.76 9.48 16.21
CA PHE A 190 -27.95 10.13 16.77
C PHE A 190 -29.09 9.13 17.08
N PHE A 191 -29.38 8.23 16.12
CA PHE A 191 -30.43 7.23 16.31
C PHE A 191 -30.09 6.15 17.34
N LYS A 192 -28.80 5.81 17.52
CA LYS A 192 -28.36 4.81 18.50
C LYS A 192 -28.19 5.36 19.90
N GLU A 193 -27.72 6.58 20.04
CA GLU A 193 -27.30 7.17 21.32
C GLU A 193 -28.22 8.30 21.80
N GLY A 194 -29.19 8.77 20.99
CA GLY A 194 -30.09 9.87 21.33
C GLY A 194 -29.39 11.24 21.51
N ILE A 195 -28.16 11.38 21.04
CA ILE A 195 -27.38 12.60 21.22
C ILE A 195 -27.75 13.60 20.12
N PRO A 196 -28.15 14.85 20.46
CA PRO A 196 -28.45 15.87 19.47
C PRO A 196 -27.25 16.12 18.52
N LEU A 197 -27.54 16.28 17.23
CA LEU A 197 -26.55 16.80 16.27
C LEU A 197 -26.06 18.14 16.82
N GLU A 198 -24.76 18.27 17.09
CA GLU A 198 -24.19 19.57 17.43
C GLU A 198 -24.57 20.55 16.32
N SER A 199 -25.39 21.52 16.67
CA SER A 199 -25.75 22.63 15.80
C SER A 199 -24.44 23.27 15.35
N GLN A 200 -24.18 23.23 14.06
CA GLN A 200 -23.12 24.03 13.44
C GLN A 200 -23.39 25.49 13.81
N LYS A 201 -22.69 25.97 14.82
CA LYS A 201 -22.62 27.40 15.06
C LYS A 201 -21.80 28.01 13.93
N GLN A 202 -22.44 28.95 13.29
CA GLN A 202 -22.04 29.86 12.23
C GLN A 202 -20.59 30.38 12.32
#